data_29d72c54b5a8f50a58f9d997e51e2dbc
#
_entry.id   29d72c54b5a8f50a58f9d997e51e2dbc
#
_cell.length_a   1.000
_cell.length_b   1.000
_cell.length_c   1.000
_cell.angle_alpha   90.00
_cell.angle_beta   90.00
_cell.angle_gamma   90.00
#
_symmetry.space_group_name_H-M   'P 1'
#
loop_
_entity.id
_entity.type
_entity.pdbx_description
1 polymer ?
#
loop_
_entity_poly.entity_id
_entity_poly.type
_entity_poly.pdbx_seq_one_letter_code
_entity_poly.pdbx_strand_id
1 'polypeptide(L)'
;MEKRLTVALVAHDAMKHDLAEWVAWNWEKLLSHRLICTGTTGRIVAETLMERRGKDAANTRFDITMLKSGPLGGDQQLGAMIANDEIDMLIFFWDPMSAQPHDVDVKALLRLATLYNVPTAINRSTADFMISSTLMANEDYKPVIKDYTTYIQRTIK
;
A
#
# COMPACT_ATOMS: atom_id res chain seq x y z
N MET A 1 -10.30 -7.24 19.53
CA MET A 1 -10.41 -7.21 18.04
C MET A 1 -9.05 -6.95 17.45
N GLU A 2 -8.74 -7.61 16.37
CA GLU A 2 -7.51 -7.28 15.67
C GLU A 2 -7.64 -5.93 14.96
N LYS A 3 -6.57 -5.16 15.00
CA LYS A 3 -6.49 -3.86 14.33
C LYS A 3 -6.61 -4.03 12.82
N ARG A 4 -7.58 -3.37 12.23
CA ARG A 4 -7.75 -3.36 10.77
C ARG A 4 -7.04 -2.15 10.17
N LEU A 5 -6.08 -2.41 9.30
CA LEU A 5 -5.32 -1.39 8.59
C LEU A 5 -5.78 -1.28 7.14
N THR A 6 -5.58 -0.11 6.55
CA THR A 6 -5.68 0.09 5.11
C THR A 6 -4.28 0.01 4.51
N VAL A 7 -4.04 -1.05 3.74
CA VAL A 7 -2.74 -1.37 3.14
C VAL A 7 -2.80 -1.13 1.63
N ALA A 8 -1.96 -0.25 1.14
CA ALA A 8 -1.82 -0.02 -0.29
C ALA A 8 -0.78 -0.97 -0.89
N LEU A 9 -1.12 -1.60 -2.00
CA LEU A 9 -0.26 -2.54 -2.72
C LEU A 9 -0.05 -2.05 -4.15
N VAL A 10 1.21 -1.80 -4.50
CA VAL A 10 1.61 -1.32 -5.83
C VAL A 10 2.82 -2.12 -6.30
N ALA A 11 2.86 -2.47 -7.56
CA ALA A 11 4.03 -3.08 -8.19
C ALA A 11 4.17 -2.65 -9.65
N HIS A 12 5.37 -2.32 -10.06
CA HIS A 12 5.71 -2.18 -11.47
C HIS A 12 5.63 -3.55 -12.17
N ASP A 13 5.48 -3.58 -13.48
CA ASP A 13 5.24 -4.82 -14.23
C ASP A 13 6.27 -5.91 -13.95
N ALA A 14 7.56 -5.56 -13.92
CA ALA A 14 8.63 -6.51 -13.63
C ALA A 14 8.60 -7.06 -12.19
N MET A 15 7.90 -6.40 -11.28
CA MET A 15 7.83 -6.77 -9.86
C MET A 15 6.51 -7.44 -9.48
N LYS A 16 5.58 -7.62 -10.41
CA LYS A 16 4.25 -8.17 -10.12
C LYS A 16 4.31 -9.63 -9.66
N HIS A 17 5.23 -10.41 -10.22
CA HIS A 17 5.43 -11.80 -9.80
C HIS A 17 5.91 -11.88 -8.34
N ASP A 18 6.88 -11.04 -7.96
CA ASP A 18 7.37 -10.98 -6.58
C ASP A 18 6.26 -10.56 -5.61
N LEU A 19 5.44 -9.60 -6.01
CA LEU A 19 4.30 -9.18 -5.19
C LEU A 19 3.28 -10.31 -5.04
N ALA A 20 2.97 -11.03 -6.12
CA ALA A 20 2.05 -12.17 -6.08
C ALA A 20 2.53 -13.25 -5.12
N GLU A 21 3.82 -13.60 -5.14
CA GLU A 21 4.41 -14.56 -4.20
C GLU A 21 4.31 -14.05 -2.75
N TRP A 22 4.62 -12.78 -2.53
CA TRP A 22 4.54 -12.18 -1.21
C TRP A 22 3.10 -12.17 -0.67
N VAL A 23 2.14 -11.84 -1.50
CA VAL A 23 0.70 -11.87 -1.17
C VAL A 23 0.25 -13.30 -0.88
N ALA A 24 0.67 -14.28 -1.68
CA ALA A 24 0.33 -15.69 -1.48
C ALA A 24 0.86 -16.21 -0.14
N TRP A 25 2.07 -15.81 0.23
CA TRP A 25 2.66 -16.21 1.52
C TRP A 25 1.96 -15.56 2.71
N ASN A 26 1.51 -14.32 2.57
CA ASN A 26 0.93 -13.52 3.65
C ASN A 26 -0.59 -13.41 3.59
N TRP A 27 -1.26 -14.27 2.83
CA TRP A 27 -2.68 -14.12 2.54
C TRP A 27 -3.58 -14.07 3.80
N GLU A 28 -3.26 -14.88 4.82
CA GLU A 28 -4.04 -14.91 6.06
C GLU A 28 -3.96 -13.58 6.82
N LYS A 29 -2.77 -12.99 6.87
CA LYS A 29 -2.57 -11.68 7.51
C LYS A 29 -3.27 -10.57 6.74
N LEU A 30 -3.21 -10.63 5.40
CA LEU A 30 -3.84 -9.62 4.55
C LEU A 30 -5.37 -9.70 4.57
N LEU A 31 -5.93 -10.87 4.87
CA LEU A 31 -7.37 -11.10 4.95
C LEU A 31 -8.06 -10.15 5.94
N SER A 32 -7.41 -9.82 7.04
CA SER A 32 -7.98 -8.97 8.09
C SER A 32 -7.87 -7.47 7.79
N HIS A 33 -7.23 -7.09 6.68
CA HIS A 33 -7.00 -5.70 6.33
C HIS A 33 -7.78 -5.26 5.09
N ARG A 34 -7.96 -3.96 4.93
CA ARG A 34 -8.48 -3.37 3.71
C ARG A 34 -7.33 -3.13 2.74
N LEU A 35 -7.46 -3.60 1.51
CA LEU A 35 -6.42 -3.48 0.49
C LEU A 35 -6.81 -2.46 -0.57
N ILE A 36 -5.89 -1.57 -0.89
CA ILE A 36 -6.03 -0.58 -1.97
C ILE A 36 -4.92 -0.87 -2.97
N CYS A 37 -5.27 -1.18 -4.21
CA CYS A 37 -4.31 -1.59 -5.21
C CYS A 37 -4.42 -0.71 -6.46
N THR A 38 -3.29 -0.41 -7.09
CA THR A 38 -3.28 0.29 -8.38
C THR A 38 -3.42 -0.70 -9.54
N GLY A 39 -4.22 -0.33 -10.53
CA GLY A 39 -4.32 -0.96 -11.83
C GLY A 39 -4.37 -2.48 -11.86
N THR A 40 -3.51 -3.05 -12.72
CA THR A 40 -3.39 -4.51 -12.90
C THR A 40 -2.85 -5.21 -11.66
N THR A 41 -2.16 -4.51 -10.75
CA THR A 41 -1.72 -5.03 -9.46
C THR A 41 -2.93 -5.56 -8.68
N GLY A 42 -4.02 -4.82 -8.63
CA GLY A 42 -5.23 -5.22 -7.92
C GLY A 42 -5.82 -6.53 -8.44
N ARG A 43 -5.81 -6.73 -9.75
CA ARG A 43 -6.29 -7.99 -10.35
C ARG A 43 -5.44 -9.18 -9.91
N ILE A 44 -4.12 -9.04 -9.97
CA ILE A 44 -3.18 -10.10 -9.58
C ILE A 44 -3.32 -10.42 -8.09
N VAL A 45 -3.43 -9.40 -7.25
CA VAL A 45 -3.64 -9.57 -5.80
C VAL A 45 -4.95 -10.31 -5.54
N ALA A 46 -6.04 -9.90 -6.18
CA ALA A 46 -7.35 -10.53 -6.02
C ALA A 46 -7.33 -12.01 -6.45
N GLU A 47 -6.75 -12.31 -7.60
CA GLU A 47 -6.61 -13.69 -8.10
C GLU A 47 -5.78 -14.55 -7.14
N THR A 48 -4.66 -14.04 -6.68
CA THR A 48 -3.76 -14.74 -5.74
C THR A 48 -4.46 -15.05 -4.42
N LEU A 49 -5.16 -14.07 -3.86
CA LEU A 49 -5.88 -14.23 -2.60
C LEU A 49 -7.04 -15.23 -2.74
N MET A 50 -7.76 -15.20 -3.84
CA MET A 50 -8.84 -16.17 -4.11
C MET A 50 -8.31 -17.60 -4.24
N GLU A 51 -7.19 -17.80 -4.91
CA GLU A 51 -6.53 -19.11 -5.02
C GLU A 51 -6.10 -19.63 -3.64
N ARG A 52 -5.49 -18.81 -2.83
CA ARG A 52 -5.01 -19.19 -1.48
C ARG A 52 -6.15 -19.49 -0.52
N ARG A 53 -7.23 -18.74 -0.60
CA ARG A 53 -8.41 -18.96 0.23
C ARG A 53 -9.09 -20.29 -0.08
N GLY A 54 -9.11 -20.70 -1.35
CA GLY A 54 -9.78 -21.90 -1.82
C GLY A 54 -11.30 -21.79 -1.85
N LYS A 55 -11.96 -22.86 -2.34
CA LYS A 55 -13.41 -22.88 -2.53
C LYS A 55 -14.21 -22.99 -1.24
N ASP A 56 -13.61 -23.56 -0.19
CA ASP A 56 -14.29 -23.87 1.07
C ASP A 56 -14.54 -22.66 1.96
N ALA A 57 -13.94 -21.53 1.64
CA ALA A 57 -14.09 -20.27 2.38
C ALA A 57 -14.98 -19.26 1.64
N ALA A 58 -16.03 -19.73 0.97
CA ALA A 58 -16.91 -18.91 0.13
C ALA A 58 -17.53 -17.69 0.85
N ASN A 59 -17.60 -17.71 2.18
CA ASN A 59 -18.15 -16.65 3.00
C ASN A 59 -17.11 -15.59 3.39
N THR A 60 -15.84 -15.81 3.10
CA THR A 60 -14.77 -14.87 3.43
C THR A 60 -14.46 -14.02 2.22
N ARG A 61 -14.75 -12.74 2.32
CA ARG A 61 -14.45 -11.75 1.26
C ARG A 61 -13.22 -10.96 1.62
N PHE A 62 -12.37 -10.75 0.63
CA PHE A 62 -11.29 -9.78 0.73
C PHE A 62 -11.84 -8.39 0.43
N ASP A 63 -11.44 -7.41 1.23
CA ASP A 63 -11.79 -6.01 0.98
C ASP A 63 -10.69 -5.39 0.13
N ILE A 64 -10.91 -5.37 -1.18
CA ILE A 64 -9.96 -4.85 -2.16
C ILE A 64 -10.64 -3.74 -2.98
N THR A 65 -10.02 -2.57 -3.00
CA THR A 65 -10.40 -1.46 -3.87
C THR A 65 -9.32 -1.29 -4.94
N MET A 66 -9.74 -1.24 -6.20
CA MET A 66 -8.84 -1.07 -7.34
C MET A 66 -8.86 0.38 -7.81
N LEU A 67 -7.70 1.02 -7.81
CA LEU A 67 -7.47 2.34 -8.39
C LEU A 67 -7.07 2.20 -9.87
N LYS A 68 -6.89 3.31 -10.56
CA LYS A 68 -6.31 3.32 -11.90
C LYS A 68 -4.86 2.83 -11.87
N SER A 69 -4.34 2.36 -13.01
CA SER A 69 -2.92 2.06 -13.12
C SER A 69 -2.08 3.32 -12.91
N GLY A 70 -0.82 3.15 -12.48
CA GLY A 70 0.09 4.26 -12.19
C GLY A 70 0.13 5.29 -13.33
N PRO A 71 0.45 4.88 -14.58
CA PRO A 71 0.50 5.82 -15.72
C PRO A 71 -0.82 6.53 -16.04
N LEU A 72 -1.93 6.01 -15.60
CA LEU A 72 -3.26 6.59 -15.82
C LEU A 72 -3.79 7.38 -14.62
N GLY A 73 -2.95 7.65 -13.65
CA GLY A 73 -3.30 8.47 -12.49
C GLY A 73 -3.49 7.71 -11.18
N GLY A 74 -3.21 6.39 -11.14
CA GLY A 74 -3.32 5.60 -9.92
C GLY A 74 -2.43 6.10 -8.79
N ASP A 75 -1.22 6.56 -9.13
CA ASP A 75 -0.28 7.12 -8.14
C ASP A 75 -0.82 8.41 -7.51
N GLN A 76 -1.47 9.27 -8.31
CA GLN A 76 -2.10 10.48 -7.81
C GLN A 76 -3.32 10.18 -6.93
N GLN A 77 -4.13 9.19 -7.30
CA GLN A 77 -5.26 8.74 -6.48
C GLN A 77 -4.76 8.24 -5.11
N LEU A 78 -3.71 7.43 -5.12
CA LEU A 78 -3.10 6.91 -3.89
C LEU A 78 -2.46 8.03 -3.06
N GLY A 79 -1.77 8.96 -3.71
CA GLY A 79 -1.20 10.14 -3.04
C GLY A 79 -2.26 10.99 -2.35
N ALA A 80 -3.40 11.21 -2.99
CA ALA A 80 -4.53 11.91 -2.38
C ALA A 80 -5.06 11.17 -1.14
N MET A 81 -5.16 9.85 -1.19
CA MET A 81 -5.58 9.04 -0.05
C MET A 81 -4.58 9.13 1.11
N ILE A 82 -3.28 9.16 0.83
CA ILE A 82 -2.24 9.36 1.85
C ILE A 82 -2.39 10.74 2.49
N ALA A 83 -2.56 11.77 1.70
CA ALA A 83 -2.73 13.14 2.19
C ALA A 83 -4.01 13.31 3.03
N ASN A 84 -5.02 12.47 2.80
CA ASN A 84 -6.27 12.45 3.55
C ASN A 84 -6.26 11.49 4.75
N ASP A 85 -5.11 10.94 5.11
CA ASP A 85 -4.94 9.99 6.23
C ASP A 85 -5.77 8.71 6.07
N GLU A 86 -5.93 8.25 4.82
CA GLU A 86 -6.73 7.06 4.50
C GLU A 86 -5.88 5.80 4.29
N ILE A 87 -4.55 5.90 4.29
CA ILE A 87 -3.62 4.80 4.08
C ILE A 87 -2.73 4.63 5.32
N ASP A 88 -2.72 3.43 5.89
CA ASP A 88 -1.91 3.11 7.06
C ASP A 88 -0.55 2.52 6.71
N MET A 89 -0.42 1.91 5.54
CA MET A 89 0.80 1.23 5.11
C MET A 89 0.88 1.20 3.59
N LEU A 90 2.06 1.46 3.04
CA LEU A 90 2.31 1.40 1.60
C LEU A 90 3.36 0.33 1.30
N ILE A 91 2.98 -0.65 0.50
CA ILE A 91 3.87 -1.67 -0.06
C ILE A 91 3.99 -1.39 -1.56
N PHE A 92 5.15 -0.91 -1.97
CA PHE A 92 5.43 -0.53 -3.34
C PHE A 92 6.65 -1.27 -3.87
N PHE A 93 6.44 -2.33 -4.61
CA PHE A 93 7.54 -3.06 -5.25
C PHE A 93 7.96 -2.33 -6.51
N TRP A 94 8.88 -1.40 -6.32
CA TRP A 94 9.44 -0.54 -7.35
C TRP A 94 10.48 -1.27 -8.20
N ASP A 95 10.44 -1.04 -9.50
CA ASP A 95 11.46 -1.54 -10.43
C ASP A 95 12.52 -0.45 -10.65
N PRO A 96 13.73 -0.61 -10.08
CA PRO A 96 14.79 0.37 -10.22
C PRO A 96 15.55 0.28 -11.55
N MET A 97 15.28 -0.77 -12.35
CA MET A 97 16.04 -1.05 -13.58
C MET A 97 15.39 -0.48 -14.84
N SER A 98 14.10 -0.19 -14.80
CA SER A 98 13.35 0.31 -15.94
C SER A 98 12.87 1.72 -15.70
N ALA A 99 13.11 2.61 -16.68
CA ALA A 99 12.50 3.93 -16.67
C ALA A 99 10.98 3.78 -16.87
N GLN A 100 10.22 4.49 -16.07
CA GLN A 100 8.76 4.51 -16.16
C GLN A 100 8.29 5.85 -16.71
N PRO A 101 7.25 5.89 -17.55
CA PRO A 101 6.72 7.16 -18.06
C PRO A 101 6.21 8.08 -16.95
N HIS A 102 5.94 7.53 -15.78
CA HIS A 102 5.40 8.23 -14.61
C HIS A 102 6.37 8.27 -13.43
N ASP A 103 7.68 8.25 -13.67
CA ASP A 103 8.70 8.26 -12.59
C ASP A 103 8.55 9.45 -11.64
N VAL A 104 8.17 10.61 -12.16
CA VAL A 104 7.92 11.80 -11.32
C VAL A 104 6.75 11.58 -10.35
N ASP A 105 5.73 10.84 -10.78
CA ASP A 105 4.57 10.51 -9.96
C ASP A 105 4.94 9.52 -8.86
N VAL A 106 5.80 8.56 -9.16
CA VAL A 106 6.35 7.61 -8.19
C VAL A 106 7.12 8.36 -7.10
N LYS A 107 7.99 9.28 -7.49
CA LYS A 107 8.75 10.11 -6.54
C LYS A 107 7.83 10.97 -5.68
N ALA A 108 6.80 11.56 -6.28
CA ALA A 108 5.81 12.36 -5.56
C ALA A 108 5.04 11.51 -4.54
N LEU A 109 4.66 10.28 -4.90
CA LEU A 109 3.98 9.35 -4.01
C LEU A 109 4.86 9.00 -2.79
N LEU A 110 6.12 8.64 -3.03
CA LEU A 110 7.07 8.31 -1.96
C LEU A 110 7.34 9.51 -1.05
N ARG A 111 7.41 10.71 -1.61
CA ARG A 111 7.55 11.95 -0.85
C ARG A 111 6.35 12.15 0.09
N LEU A 112 5.12 11.99 -0.40
CA LEU A 112 3.92 12.12 0.43
C LEU A 112 3.88 11.08 1.54
N ALA A 113 4.21 9.82 1.24
CA ALA A 113 4.27 8.78 2.25
C ALA A 113 5.26 9.13 3.37
N THR A 114 6.42 9.67 3.02
CA THR A 114 7.43 10.13 3.98
C THR A 114 6.90 11.32 4.80
N LEU A 115 6.29 12.29 4.13
CA LEU A 115 5.75 13.51 4.75
C LEU A 115 4.70 13.17 5.83
N TYR A 116 3.81 12.22 5.53
CA TYR A 116 2.73 11.81 6.42
C TYR A 116 3.11 10.62 7.31
N ASN A 117 4.38 10.26 7.35
CA ASN A 117 4.92 9.17 8.20
C ASN A 117 4.20 7.83 8.00
N VAL A 118 3.84 7.53 6.75
CA VAL A 118 3.25 6.24 6.39
C VAL A 118 4.37 5.20 6.25
N PRO A 119 4.32 4.09 6.99
CA PRO A 119 5.28 3.00 6.80
C PRO A 119 5.29 2.53 5.35
N THR A 120 6.45 2.53 4.72
CA THR A 120 6.59 2.28 3.28
C THR A 120 7.66 1.24 3.00
N ALA A 121 7.29 0.17 2.30
CA ALA A 121 8.22 -0.82 1.78
C ALA A 121 8.38 -0.63 0.28
N ILE A 122 9.60 -0.40 -0.18
CA ILE A 122 9.92 -0.29 -1.62
C ILE A 122 10.56 -1.55 -2.18
N ASN A 123 10.68 -2.59 -1.35
CA ASN A 123 11.17 -3.91 -1.74
C ASN A 123 10.57 -4.98 -0.84
N ARG A 124 10.77 -6.23 -1.23
CA ARG A 124 10.17 -7.40 -0.57
C ARG A 124 10.65 -7.58 0.87
N SER A 125 11.95 -7.44 1.13
CA SER A 125 12.50 -7.62 2.48
C SER A 125 11.92 -6.63 3.47
N THR A 126 11.78 -5.37 3.08
CA THR A 126 11.14 -4.35 3.92
C THR A 126 9.69 -4.70 4.22
N ALA A 127 8.96 -5.18 3.20
CA ALA A 127 7.58 -5.64 3.37
C ALA A 127 7.49 -6.80 4.36
N ASP A 128 8.44 -7.74 4.32
CA ASP A 128 8.50 -8.86 5.28
C ASP A 128 8.67 -8.37 6.72
N PHE A 129 9.58 -7.42 6.95
CA PHE A 129 9.77 -6.83 8.28
C PHE A 129 8.53 -6.11 8.76
N MET A 130 7.88 -5.36 7.88
CA MET A 130 6.68 -4.60 8.23
C MET A 130 5.51 -5.50 8.61
N ILE A 131 5.21 -6.52 7.79
CA ILE A 131 4.06 -7.40 8.03
C ILE A 131 4.27 -8.32 9.24
N SER A 132 5.52 -8.58 9.62
CA SER A 132 5.86 -9.38 10.79
C SER A 132 6.01 -8.57 12.07
N SER A 133 5.93 -7.25 11.98
CA SER A 133 6.07 -6.36 13.14
C SER A 133 4.90 -6.50 14.11
N THR A 134 5.21 -6.60 15.40
CA THR A 134 4.19 -6.58 16.45
C THR A 134 3.42 -5.26 16.50
N LEU A 135 3.99 -4.18 15.98
CA LEU A 135 3.33 -2.87 15.92
C LEU A 135 2.14 -2.88 14.97
N MET A 136 2.18 -3.72 13.95
CA MET A 136 1.09 -3.82 12.97
C MET A 136 -0.23 -4.26 13.62
N ALA A 137 -0.17 -5.16 14.58
CA ALA A 137 -1.33 -5.67 15.30
C ALA A 137 -1.66 -4.88 16.58
N ASN A 138 -0.81 -3.98 16.99
CA ASN A 138 -0.96 -3.24 18.23
C ASN A 138 -2.01 -2.12 18.08
N GLU A 139 -3.15 -2.26 18.72
CA GLU A 139 -4.25 -1.30 18.65
C GLU A 139 -3.88 0.10 19.20
N ASP A 140 -2.97 0.15 20.15
CA ASP A 140 -2.54 1.40 20.79
C ASP A 140 -1.48 2.14 20.00
N TYR A 141 -0.81 1.47 19.05
CA TYR A 141 0.22 2.10 18.24
C TYR A 141 -0.40 2.98 17.16
N LYS A 142 0.02 4.24 17.13
CA LYS A 142 -0.31 5.20 16.08
C LYS A 142 0.95 5.90 15.64
N PRO A 143 1.24 5.94 14.33
CA PRO A 143 2.36 6.72 13.82
C PRO A 143 2.22 8.18 14.23
N VAL A 144 3.33 8.79 14.61
CA VAL A 144 3.36 10.21 14.96
C VAL A 144 3.30 11.02 13.65
N ILE A 145 2.24 11.78 13.48
CA ILE A 145 2.08 12.69 12.36
C ILE A 145 2.61 14.06 12.77
N LYS A 146 3.53 14.59 11.96
CA LYS A 146 4.11 15.90 12.20
C LYS A 146 3.03 16.99 12.08
N ASP A 147 3.01 17.93 13.02
CA ASP A 147 2.10 19.05 12.99
C ASP A 147 2.59 20.10 11.98
N TYR A 148 1.79 20.32 10.94
CA TYR A 148 2.06 21.30 9.89
C TYR A 148 1.27 22.62 10.06
N THR A 149 0.67 22.84 11.23
CA THR A 149 -0.16 24.04 11.50
C THR A 149 0.60 25.33 11.23
N THR A 150 1.84 25.43 11.68
CA THR A 150 2.69 26.62 11.46
C THR A 150 2.90 26.90 9.97
N TYR A 151 3.11 25.85 9.16
CA TYR A 151 3.24 25.98 7.72
C TYR A 151 1.93 26.46 7.07
N ILE A 152 0.82 25.85 7.47
CA ILE A 152 -0.52 26.18 6.96
C ILE A 152 -0.87 27.66 7.25
N GLN A 153 -0.50 28.15 8.43
CA GLN A 153 -0.81 29.51 8.88
C GLN A 153 0.24 30.55 8.48
N ARG A 154 1.26 30.15 7.69
CA ARG A 154 2.30 31.09 7.28
C ARG A 154 1.74 32.24 6.46
N THR A 155 2.33 33.44 6.66
CA THR A 155 2.02 34.61 5.84
C THR A 155 2.82 34.52 4.54
N ILE A 156 2.14 34.62 3.42
CA ILE A 156 2.78 34.74 2.10
C ILE A 156 3.09 36.22 1.85
N LYS A 157 4.38 36.51 1.71
CA LYS A 157 4.84 37.87 1.38
C LYS A 157 4.91 38.08 -0.13
#